data_af3993bf73d72eeebcba29f77c9cd32a
#
_entry.id   af3993bf73d72eeebcba29f77c9cd32a
#
_cell.length_a   1.000
_cell.length_b   1.000
_cell.length_c   1.000
_cell.angle_alpha   90.00
_cell.angle_beta   90.00
_cell.angle_gamma   90.00
#
_symmetry.space_group_name_H-M   'P 1'
#
loop_
_entity.id
_entity.type
_entity.pdbx_description
1 polymer ?
#
loop_
_entity_poly.entity_id
_entity_poly.type
_entity_poly.pdbx_seq_one_letter_code
_entity_poly.pdbx_strand_id
1 'polypeptide(L)'
;MSFAQETFFTMSNMMTIAMGLCADGFVVIGCALILIAGEIDLSVGSVQCLASVLVGAFYSRGVNIWIAAILAILLCSCMGCITGSIISKLGGASSAFIITLGMQGAIRGLCYIITKGTSITVVGDGLESFKFLGGGYIGSILPTFFVLVMVAIGISHYLLRNTKFCAKTYFIGSNVNAAELAGIKVKKMRVFLYMISAMTAAIAGVLCTARFGVSSPILGQGADGRAITAAVIGGTSMSGGEGGILGAFFGLILVQLISNSLIQMNVSVYWQDFISNMLLITVIVVDALSRNSSRRKLSGYVGYVRDMFSNKKTSEAEKGKV
;
A
#
# COMPACT_ATOMS: atom_id res chain seq x y z
N MET A 1 14.47 22.80 4.91
CA MET A 1 13.30 23.30 4.16
C MET A 1 12.71 24.54 4.79
N SER A 2 12.36 24.58 6.07
CA SER A 2 11.85 25.81 6.74
C SER A 2 12.78 27.02 6.67
N PHE A 3 14.09 26.80 6.57
CA PHE A 3 15.07 27.89 6.37
C PHE A 3 15.29 28.29 4.91
N ALA A 4 14.80 27.49 3.96
CA ALA A 4 15.01 27.71 2.52
C ALA A 4 13.76 28.29 1.81
N GLN A 5 12.58 28.14 2.43
CA GLN A 5 11.31 28.63 1.87
C GLN A 5 10.37 29.07 2.99
N GLU A 6 10.06 30.35 3.04
CA GLU A 6 9.14 30.95 4.03
C GLU A 6 7.71 30.40 3.92
N THR A 7 7.34 29.91 2.72
CA THR A 7 6.01 29.36 2.42
C THR A 7 5.80 27.92 2.90
N PHE A 8 6.86 27.23 3.39
CA PHE A 8 6.76 25.81 3.72
C PHE A 8 5.78 25.55 4.89
N PHE A 9 5.82 26.36 5.95
CA PHE A 9 4.95 26.24 7.12
C PHE A 9 3.66 27.08 7.04
N THR A 10 3.23 27.49 5.85
CA THR A 10 1.94 28.15 5.69
C THR A 10 0.79 27.16 5.80
N MET A 11 -0.35 27.62 6.33
CA MET A 11 -1.57 26.79 6.41
C MET A 11 -2.00 26.24 5.04
N SER A 12 -1.83 27.03 3.98
CA SER A 12 -2.09 26.60 2.60
C SER A 12 -1.24 25.41 2.17
N ASN A 13 0.07 25.42 2.50
CA ASN A 13 0.96 24.32 2.17
C ASN A 13 0.68 23.06 3.02
N MET A 14 0.35 23.24 4.31
CA MET A 14 -0.07 22.11 5.16
C MET A 14 -1.32 21.44 4.63
N MET A 15 -2.29 22.21 4.12
CA MET A 15 -3.46 21.69 3.42
C MET A 15 -3.10 20.92 2.14
N THR A 16 -2.17 21.45 1.37
CA THR A 16 -1.68 20.78 0.15
C THR A 16 -1.04 19.43 0.49
N ILE A 17 -0.22 19.37 1.53
CA ILE A 17 0.37 18.12 2.04
C ILE A 17 -0.73 17.16 2.50
N ALA A 18 -1.68 17.62 3.33
CA ALA A 18 -2.79 16.81 3.81
C ALA A 18 -3.61 16.22 2.65
N MET A 19 -3.90 17.03 1.63
CA MET A 19 -4.62 16.58 0.44
C MET A 19 -3.79 15.62 -0.44
N GLY A 20 -2.47 15.75 -0.44
CA GLY A 20 -1.56 14.81 -1.11
C GLY A 20 -1.54 13.43 -0.44
N LEU A 21 -1.71 13.38 0.88
CA LEU A 21 -1.79 12.12 1.64
C LEU A 21 -3.08 11.33 1.38
N CYS A 22 -4.14 11.97 0.85
CA CYS A 22 -5.47 11.38 0.86
C CYS A 22 -5.58 10.11 0.01
N ALA A 23 -5.20 10.17 -1.26
CA ALA A 23 -5.34 9.04 -2.17
C ALA A 23 -4.35 7.92 -1.81
N ASP A 24 -3.08 8.25 -1.66
CA ASP A 24 -2.03 7.28 -1.34
C ASP A 24 -2.20 6.69 0.07
N GLY A 25 -2.87 7.39 1.00
CA GLY A 25 -3.18 6.90 2.34
C GLY A 25 -4.10 5.67 2.35
N PHE A 26 -5.11 5.62 1.49
CA PHE A 26 -5.91 4.41 1.31
C PHE A 26 -5.11 3.28 0.65
N VAL A 27 -4.29 3.59 -0.33
CA VAL A 27 -3.45 2.61 -1.03
C VAL A 27 -2.43 1.99 -0.08
N VAL A 28 -1.82 2.79 0.79
CA VAL A 28 -0.83 2.33 1.79
C VAL A 28 -1.44 1.33 2.78
N ILE A 29 -2.73 1.44 3.15
CA ILE A 29 -3.39 0.47 4.01
C ILE A 29 -3.33 -0.95 3.39
N GLY A 30 -3.76 -1.07 2.14
CA GLY A 30 -3.75 -2.34 1.41
C GLY A 30 -2.33 -2.86 1.19
N CYS A 31 -1.43 -1.98 0.76
CA CYS A 31 -0.03 -2.30 0.51
C CYS A 31 0.69 -2.80 1.78
N ALA A 32 0.49 -2.14 2.94
CA ALA A 32 1.08 -2.57 4.20
C ALA A 32 0.59 -3.96 4.62
N LEU A 33 -0.69 -4.28 4.45
CA LEU A 33 -1.25 -5.60 4.75
C LEU A 33 -0.62 -6.70 3.89
N ILE A 34 -0.44 -6.46 2.60
CA ILE A 34 0.18 -7.39 1.67
C ILE A 34 1.66 -7.58 2.00
N LEU A 35 2.40 -6.50 2.29
CA LEU A 35 3.81 -6.57 2.69
C LEU A 35 3.99 -7.33 4.01
N ILE A 36 3.14 -7.10 5.02
CA ILE A 36 3.17 -7.86 6.28
C ILE A 36 2.96 -9.36 6.01
N ALA A 37 2.17 -9.74 5.01
CA ALA A 37 2.01 -11.13 4.59
C ALA A 37 3.21 -11.69 3.81
N GLY A 38 4.24 -10.89 3.53
CA GLY A 38 5.43 -11.28 2.78
C GLY A 38 5.22 -11.35 1.27
N GLU A 39 4.26 -10.58 0.76
CA GLU A 39 3.91 -10.50 -0.67
C GLU A 39 3.94 -9.04 -1.15
N ILE A 40 3.94 -8.84 -2.47
CA ILE A 40 3.96 -7.51 -3.09
C ILE A 40 2.76 -7.41 -4.04
N ASP A 41 2.05 -6.28 -3.99
CA ASP A 41 0.95 -5.98 -4.91
C ASP A 41 1.25 -4.70 -5.69
N LEU A 42 1.63 -4.87 -6.95
CA LEU A 42 1.88 -3.77 -7.89
C LEU A 42 0.61 -3.30 -8.60
N SER A 43 -0.51 -4.03 -8.47
CA SER A 43 -1.73 -3.72 -9.22
C SER A 43 -2.55 -2.57 -8.61
N VAL A 44 -2.26 -2.16 -7.38
CA VAL A 44 -3.05 -1.19 -6.59
C VAL A 44 -3.28 0.15 -7.31
N GLY A 45 -2.26 0.69 -7.96
CA GLY A 45 -2.38 1.95 -8.72
C GLY A 45 -3.28 1.81 -9.96
N SER A 46 -3.28 0.65 -10.61
CA SER A 46 -4.18 0.37 -11.73
C SER A 46 -5.61 0.08 -11.27
N VAL A 47 -5.79 -0.55 -10.11
CA VAL A 47 -7.10 -0.75 -9.48
C VAL A 47 -7.72 0.58 -9.06
N GLN A 48 -6.92 1.49 -8.50
CA GLN A 48 -7.34 2.87 -8.20
C GLN A 48 -7.83 3.59 -9.46
N CYS A 49 -7.09 3.46 -10.57
CA CYS A 49 -7.49 3.98 -11.87
C CYS A 49 -8.80 3.36 -12.35
N LEU A 50 -8.92 2.04 -12.31
CA LEU A 50 -10.11 1.34 -12.76
C LEU A 50 -11.36 1.78 -12.00
N ALA A 51 -11.27 1.93 -10.68
CA ALA A 51 -12.39 2.41 -9.88
C ALA A 51 -12.85 3.80 -10.33
N SER A 52 -11.92 4.73 -10.53
CA SER A 52 -12.21 6.06 -11.06
C SER A 52 -12.89 5.99 -12.44
N VAL A 53 -12.32 5.21 -13.36
CA VAL A 53 -12.82 5.05 -14.73
C VAL A 53 -14.20 4.42 -14.75
N LEU A 54 -14.46 3.42 -13.91
CA LEU A 54 -15.79 2.79 -13.79
C LEU A 54 -16.84 3.78 -13.29
N VAL A 55 -16.51 4.61 -12.28
CA VAL A 55 -17.42 5.67 -11.83
C VAL A 55 -17.81 6.60 -12.98
N GLY A 56 -16.83 7.12 -13.72
CA GLY A 56 -17.08 7.98 -14.87
C GLY A 56 -17.88 7.30 -15.99
N ALA A 57 -17.52 6.04 -16.28
CA ALA A 57 -18.18 5.26 -17.33
C ALA A 57 -19.65 4.90 -16.99
N PHE A 58 -19.96 4.61 -15.74
CA PHE A 58 -21.33 4.36 -15.31
C PHE A 58 -22.13 5.65 -15.25
N TYR A 59 -21.56 6.72 -14.70
CA TYR A 59 -22.20 8.03 -14.62
C TYR A 59 -22.53 8.59 -16.01
N SER A 60 -21.61 8.48 -16.97
CA SER A 60 -21.86 8.93 -18.35
C SER A 60 -22.97 8.16 -19.08
N ARG A 61 -23.37 6.99 -18.55
CA ARG A 61 -24.52 6.21 -19.02
C ARG A 61 -25.81 6.46 -18.25
N GLY A 62 -25.84 7.49 -17.38
CA GLY A 62 -27.02 7.87 -16.60
C GLY A 62 -27.21 7.10 -15.29
N VAL A 63 -26.22 6.30 -14.86
CA VAL A 63 -26.28 5.62 -13.55
C VAL A 63 -26.06 6.64 -12.45
N ASN A 64 -26.88 6.55 -11.38
CA ASN A 64 -26.70 7.40 -10.20
C ASN A 64 -25.27 7.29 -9.66
N ILE A 65 -24.65 8.43 -9.29
CA ILE A 65 -23.24 8.51 -8.89
C ILE A 65 -22.89 7.61 -7.70
N TRP A 66 -23.79 7.47 -6.72
CA TRP A 66 -23.59 6.61 -5.56
C TRP A 66 -23.62 5.12 -5.91
N ILE A 67 -24.54 4.74 -6.81
CA ILE A 67 -24.60 3.36 -7.34
C ILE A 67 -23.35 3.10 -8.16
N ALA A 68 -22.92 4.02 -9.00
CA ALA A 68 -21.68 3.91 -9.78
C ALA A 68 -20.46 3.74 -8.88
N ALA A 69 -20.36 4.49 -7.79
CA ALA A 69 -19.28 4.39 -6.82
C ALA A 69 -19.26 3.02 -6.11
N ILE A 70 -20.41 2.55 -5.63
CA ILE A 70 -20.52 1.23 -4.97
C ILE A 70 -20.17 0.10 -5.95
N LEU A 71 -20.72 0.14 -7.17
CA LEU A 71 -20.41 -0.86 -8.20
C LEU A 71 -18.94 -0.88 -8.57
N ALA A 72 -18.29 0.29 -8.68
CA ALA A 72 -16.86 0.39 -8.96
C ALA A 72 -16.02 -0.26 -7.84
N ILE A 73 -16.34 -0.01 -6.57
CA ILE A 73 -15.64 -0.62 -5.42
C ILE A 73 -15.85 -2.14 -5.43
N LEU A 74 -17.06 -2.62 -5.65
CA LEU A 74 -17.36 -4.05 -5.68
C LEU A 74 -16.62 -4.77 -6.82
N LEU A 75 -16.65 -4.22 -8.03
CA LEU A 75 -15.97 -4.79 -9.19
C LEU A 75 -14.45 -4.83 -8.99
N CYS A 76 -13.86 -3.75 -8.47
CA CYS A 76 -12.44 -3.72 -8.15
C CYS A 76 -12.08 -4.70 -7.03
N SER A 77 -12.93 -4.85 -6.00
CA SER A 77 -12.73 -5.87 -4.96
C SER A 77 -12.79 -7.29 -5.54
N CYS A 78 -13.67 -7.55 -6.50
CA CYS A 78 -13.71 -8.82 -7.23
C CYS A 78 -12.41 -9.05 -8.04
N MET A 79 -11.84 -8.02 -8.65
CA MET A 79 -10.52 -8.13 -9.30
C MET A 79 -9.43 -8.52 -8.31
N GLY A 80 -9.44 -7.94 -7.10
CA GLY A 80 -8.55 -8.37 -6.00
C GLY A 80 -8.76 -9.83 -5.61
N CYS A 81 -10.00 -10.31 -5.53
CA CYS A 81 -10.30 -11.73 -5.30
C CYS A 81 -9.74 -12.62 -6.42
N ILE A 82 -9.84 -12.21 -7.68
CA ILE A 82 -9.29 -12.94 -8.83
C ILE A 82 -7.77 -13.01 -8.70
N THR A 83 -7.10 -11.87 -8.50
CA THR A 83 -5.65 -11.78 -8.33
C THR A 83 -5.18 -12.67 -7.17
N GLY A 84 -5.78 -12.54 -6.00
CA GLY A 84 -5.46 -13.34 -4.83
C GLY A 84 -5.73 -14.84 -5.03
N SER A 85 -6.76 -15.21 -5.80
CA SER A 85 -7.08 -16.61 -6.13
C SER A 85 -6.02 -17.23 -7.04
N ILE A 86 -5.53 -16.49 -8.03
CA ILE A 86 -4.45 -16.94 -8.92
C ILE A 86 -3.17 -17.15 -8.12
N ILE A 87 -2.78 -16.15 -7.31
CA ILE A 87 -1.57 -16.19 -6.47
C ILE A 87 -1.66 -17.34 -5.46
N SER A 88 -2.83 -17.56 -4.85
CA SER A 88 -3.03 -18.61 -3.86
C SER A 88 -2.92 -20.03 -4.44
N LYS A 89 -3.14 -20.21 -5.75
CA LYS A 89 -2.98 -21.49 -6.45
C LYS A 89 -1.52 -21.75 -6.85
N LEU A 90 -0.83 -20.72 -7.31
CA LEU A 90 0.56 -20.83 -7.78
C LEU A 90 1.57 -20.83 -6.63
N GLY A 91 1.26 -20.10 -5.55
CA GLY A 91 2.09 -20.00 -4.35
C GLY A 91 3.34 -19.12 -4.50
N GLY A 92 3.85 -18.63 -3.34
CA GLY A 92 5.13 -17.92 -3.26
C GLY A 92 5.11 -16.43 -3.62
N ALA A 93 6.03 -15.69 -3.00
CA ALA A 93 6.19 -14.25 -3.19
C ALA A 93 6.58 -13.87 -4.63
N SER A 94 7.41 -14.70 -5.29
CA SER A 94 7.81 -14.47 -6.69
C SER A 94 6.62 -14.55 -7.64
N SER A 95 5.69 -15.48 -7.40
CA SER A 95 4.44 -15.58 -8.20
C SER A 95 3.55 -14.35 -7.98
N ALA A 96 3.48 -13.84 -6.73
CA ALA A 96 2.72 -12.65 -6.41
C ALA A 96 3.23 -11.43 -7.20
N PHE A 97 4.53 -11.20 -7.21
CA PHE A 97 5.15 -10.12 -7.96
C PHE A 97 4.84 -10.17 -9.46
N ILE A 98 5.02 -11.34 -10.10
CA ILE A 98 4.81 -11.50 -11.55
C ILE A 98 3.32 -11.32 -11.91
N ILE A 99 2.43 -11.90 -11.11
CA ILE A 99 0.98 -11.83 -11.36
C ILE A 99 0.48 -10.40 -11.17
N THR A 100 0.88 -9.72 -10.09
CA THR A 100 0.42 -8.34 -9.84
C THR A 100 0.99 -7.36 -10.86
N LEU A 101 2.21 -7.58 -11.35
CA LEU A 101 2.78 -6.81 -12.47
C LEU A 101 1.98 -7.01 -13.77
N GLY A 102 1.60 -8.26 -14.08
CA GLY A 102 0.73 -8.56 -15.23
C GLY A 102 -0.66 -7.93 -15.08
N MET A 103 -1.24 -8.03 -13.88
CA MET A 103 -2.54 -7.42 -13.55
C MET A 103 -2.49 -5.89 -13.63
N GLN A 104 -1.39 -5.27 -13.20
CA GLN A 104 -1.16 -3.82 -13.35
C GLN A 104 -1.31 -3.39 -14.81
N GLY A 105 -0.63 -4.08 -15.72
CA GLY A 105 -0.70 -3.79 -17.16
C GLY A 105 -2.07 -4.08 -17.77
N ALA A 106 -2.67 -5.22 -17.42
CA ALA A 106 -3.97 -5.63 -17.92
C ALA A 106 -5.10 -4.68 -17.48
N ILE A 107 -5.14 -4.33 -16.20
CA ILE A 107 -6.14 -3.41 -15.65
C ILE A 107 -5.94 -1.99 -16.23
N ARG A 108 -4.69 -1.54 -16.36
CA ARG A 108 -4.39 -0.24 -16.98
C ARG A 108 -4.82 -0.22 -18.45
N GLY A 109 -4.55 -1.27 -19.19
CA GLY A 109 -5.03 -1.43 -20.58
C GLY A 109 -6.56 -1.37 -20.68
N LEU A 110 -7.26 -2.05 -19.76
CA LEU A 110 -8.73 -1.99 -19.67
C LEU A 110 -9.23 -0.55 -19.41
N CYS A 111 -8.56 0.23 -18.56
CA CYS A 111 -8.89 1.63 -18.35
C CYS A 111 -8.79 2.44 -19.65
N TYR A 112 -7.73 2.24 -20.44
CA TYR A 112 -7.58 2.91 -21.74
C TYR A 112 -8.64 2.48 -22.75
N ILE A 113 -9.03 1.20 -22.77
CA ILE A 113 -10.11 0.70 -23.63
C ILE A 113 -11.44 1.37 -23.30
N ILE A 114 -11.80 1.43 -22.00
CA ILE A 114 -13.07 2.04 -21.54
C ILE A 114 -13.12 3.53 -21.85
N THR A 115 -12.01 4.24 -21.62
CA THR A 115 -11.94 5.71 -21.78
C THR A 115 -11.56 6.16 -23.18
N LYS A 116 -11.16 5.21 -24.07
CA LYS A 116 -10.55 5.52 -25.38
C LYS A 116 -9.33 6.45 -25.26
N GLY A 117 -8.61 6.35 -24.16
CA GLY A 117 -7.43 7.16 -23.86
C GLY A 117 -7.72 8.60 -23.39
N THR A 118 -8.98 8.99 -23.25
CA THR A 118 -9.38 10.34 -22.82
C THR A 118 -9.96 10.33 -21.40
N SER A 119 -9.98 11.46 -20.72
CA SER A 119 -10.62 11.57 -19.42
C SER A 119 -12.13 11.72 -19.55
N ILE A 120 -12.89 11.12 -18.64
CA ILE A 120 -14.36 11.23 -18.58
C ILE A 120 -14.71 12.27 -17.51
N THR A 121 -15.43 13.32 -17.91
CA THR A 121 -15.87 14.36 -16.98
C THR A 121 -17.07 13.87 -16.17
N VAL A 122 -17.05 14.12 -14.86
CA VAL A 122 -18.09 13.77 -13.90
C VAL A 122 -18.62 15.08 -13.29
N VAL A 123 -19.46 15.78 -14.05
CA VAL A 123 -20.08 17.04 -13.65
C VAL A 123 -21.57 16.99 -13.96
N GLY A 124 -22.37 17.68 -13.15
CA GLY A 124 -23.82 17.76 -13.26
C GLY A 124 -24.43 18.23 -11.95
N ASP A 125 -25.75 18.42 -11.98
CA ASP A 125 -26.54 18.79 -10.81
C ASP A 125 -26.69 17.57 -9.87
N GLY A 126 -26.82 17.83 -8.57
CA GLY A 126 -27.00 16.79 -7.55
C GLY A 126 -25.72 16.01 -7.16
N LEU A 127 -24.55 16.49 -7.61
CA LEU A 127 -23.26 15.89 -7.24
C LEU A 127 -22.60 16.54 -6.01
N GLU A 128 -23.23 17.53 -5.37
CA GLU A 128 -22.63 18.31 -4.27
C GLU A 128 -22.19 17.39 -3.13
N SER A 129 -23.05 16.45 -2.72
CA SER A 129 -22.75 15.51 -1.64
C SER A 129 -21.60 14.52 -2.01
N PHE A 130 -21.50 14.12 -3.27
CA PHE A 130 -20.40 13.28 -3.75
C PHE A 130 -19.10 14.08 -3.81
N LYS A 131 -19.12 15.29 -4.38
CA LYS A 131 -17.96 16.20 -4.43
C LYS A 131 -17.48 16.58 -3.03
N PHE A 132 -18.40 16.71 -2.06
CA PHE A 132 -18.07 17.02 -0.68
C PHE A 132 -17.17 15.94 -0.05
N LEU A 133 -17.31 14.65 -0.40
CA LEU A 133 -16.45 13.59 0.11
C LEU A 133 -14.99 13.74 -0.34
N GLY A 134 -14.76 14.17 -1.57
CA GLY A 134 -13.41 14.29 -2.14
C GLY A 134 -12.78 15.67 -1.99
N GLY A 135 -13.59 16.74 -2.09
CA GLY A 135 -13.12 18.11 -2.12
C GLY A 135 -13.75 19.05 -1.10
N GLY A 136 -14.69 18.57 -0.26
CA GLY A 136 -15.32 19.35 0.78
C GLY A 136 -14.42 19.60 1.99
N TYR A 137 -14.87 20.53 2.85
CA TYR A 137 -14.19 20.88 4.09
C TYR A 137 -15.15 20.81 5.28
N ILE A 138 -14.71 20.22 6.38
CA ILE A 138 -15.42 20.21 7.66
C ILE A 138 -14.95 21.43 8.45
N GLY A 139 -15.89 22.32 8.84
CA GLY A 139 -15.57 23.55 9.59
C GLY A 139 -14.63 24.51 8.83
N SER A 140 -14.66 24.49 7.49
CA SER A 140 -13.81 25.32 6.60
C SER A 140 -12.29 25.12 6.74
N ILE A 141 -11.84 24.16 7.54
CA ILE A 141 -10.42 23.94 7.83
C ILE A 141 -9.99 22.54 7.43
N LEU A 142 -10.72 21.49 7.80
CA LEU A 142 -10.31 20.10 7.60
C LEU A 142 -10.88 19.51 6.31
N PRO A 143 -10.03 19.07 5.34
CA PRO A 143 -10.53 18.39 4.14
C PRO A 143 -11.26 17.10 4.50
N THR A 144 -12.47 16.90 4.00
CA THR A 144 -13.29 15.71 4.26
C THR A 144 -12.53 14.43 3.86
N PHE A 145 -11.86 14.43 2.72
CA PHE A 145 -11.05 13.32 2.26
C PHE A 145 -9.95 12.94 3.25
N PHE A 146 -9.27 13.94 3.85
CA PHE A 146 -8.24 13.70 4.87
C PHE A 146 -8.82 13.05 6.13
N VAL A 147 -9.98 13.51 6.59
CA VAL A 147 -10.68 12.91 7.72
C VAL A 147 -11.04 11.45 7.44
N LEU A 148 -11.55 11.15 6.23
CA LEU A 148 -11.87 9.78 5.82
C LEU A 148 -10.64 8.86 5.84
N VAL A 149 -9.49 9.34 5.36
CA VAL A 149 -8.23 8.59 5.42
C VAL A 149 -7.80 8.33 6.85
N MET A 150 -7.83 9.35 7.72
CA MET A 150 -7.44 9.18 9.13
C MET A 150 -8.32 8.15 9.85
N VAL A 151 -9.63 8.19 9.60
CA VAL A 151 -10.58 7.20 10.12
C VAL A 151 -10.27 5.80 9.58
N ALA A 152 -10.01 5.66 8.27
CA ALA A 152 -9.68 4.38 7.65
C ALA A 152 -8.37 3.78 8.22
N ILE A 153 -7.34 4.61 8.41
CA ILE A 153 -6.06 4.22 9.03
C ILE A 153 -6.29 3.78 10.47
N GLY A 154 -7.04 4.55 11.27
CA GLY A 154 -7.35 4.21 12.65
C GLY A 154 -8.09 2.88 12.77
N ILE A 155 -9.14 2.68 11.98
CA ILE A 155 -9.91 1.42 11.94
C ILE A 155 -9.01 0.25 11.52
N SER A 156 -8.26 0.41 10.43
CA SER A 156 -7.40 -0.65 9.89
C SER A 156 -6.28 -1.01 10.86
N HIS A 157 -5.68 -0.02 11.53
CA HIS A 157 -4.67 -0.24 12.57
C HIS A 157 -5.26 -1.00 13.76
N TYR A 158 -6.45 -0.57 14.24
CA TYR A 158 -7.15 -1.23 15.34
C TYR A 158 -7.47 -2.68 14.99
N LEU A 159 -8.01 -2.95 13.80
CA LEU A 159 -8.34 -4.29 13.32
C LEU A 159 -7.09 -5.17 13.21
N LEU A 160 -6.00 -4.63 12.65
CA LEU A 160 -4.75 -5.38 12.48
C LEU A 160 -4.17 -5.79 13.84
N ARG A 161 -4.23 -4.94 14.84
CA ARG A 161 -3.60 -5.15 16.14
C ARG A 161 -4.46 -5.95 17.11
N ASN A 162 -5.78 -5.79 17.06
CA ASN A 162 -6.69 -6.32 18.07
C ASN A 162 -7.54 -7.51 17.59
N THR A 163 -7.47 -7.89 16.30
CA THR A 163 -8.25 -9.03 15.82
C THR A 163 -7.37 -10.26 15.57
N LYS A 164 -7.80 -11.40 16.11
CA LYS A 164 -7.14 -12.70 15.86
C LYS A 164 -7.07 -13.06 14.36
N PHE A 165 -8.01 -12.54 13.58
CA PHE A 165 -8.06 -12.77 12.15
C PHE A 165 -6.92 -12.04 11.43
N CYS A 166 -6.75 -10.74 11.67
CA CYS A 166 -5.69 -9.95 11.05
C CYS A 166 -4.29 -10.31 11.59
N ALA A 167 -4.17 -10.75 12.86
CA ALA A 167 -2.93 -11.25 13.41
C ALA A 167 -2.33 -12.42 12.61
N LYS A 168 -3.17 -13.24 11.94
CA LYS A 168 -2.72 -14.32 11.06
C LYS A 168 -1.86 -13.83 9.90
N THR A 169 -1.99 -12.57 9.48
CA THR A 169 -1.17 -11.95 8.43
C THR A 169 0.31 -11.97 8.82
N TYR A 170 0.63 -11.67 10.08
CA TYR A 170 2.00 -11.74 10.60
C TYR A 170 2.57 -13.15 10.60
N PHE A 171 1.76 -14.14 10.99
CA PHE A 171 2.19 -15.55 10.97
C PHE A 171 2.48 -16.03 9.56
N ILE A 172 1.64 -15.69 8.60
CA ILE A 172 1.84 -16.03 7.18
C ILE A 172 3.12 -15.40 6.66
N GLY A 173 3.35 -14.11 6.95
CA GLY A 173 4.54 -13.40 6.52
C GLY A 173 5.83 -13.92 7.15
N SER A 174 5.78 -14.34 8.42
CA SER A 174 6.95 -14.88 9.11
C SER A 174 7.36 -16.27 8.59
N ASN A 175 6.41 -17.18 8.43
CA ASN A 175 6.66 -18.52 7.90
C ASN A 175 5.36 -19.19 7.43
N VAL A 176 5.17 -19.29 6.13
CA VAL A 176 3.98 -19.87 5.51
C VAL A 176 3.77 -21.32 5.93
N ASN A 177 4.83 -22.15 5.96
CA ASN A 177 4.72 -23.56 6.32
C ASN A 177 4.30 -23.74 7.79
N ALA A 178 4.91 -22.96 8.70
CA ALA A 178 4.53 -22.97 10.11
C ALA A 178 3.07 -22.49 10.32
N ALA A 179 2.63 -21.50 9.56
CA ALA A 179 1.25 -21.03 9.59
C ALA A 179 0.26 -22.11 9.15
N GLU A 180 0.58 -22.87 8.08
CA GLU A 180 -0.25 -23.97 7.61
C GLU A 180 -0.31 -25.11 8.66
N LEU A 181 0.82 -25.48 9.27
CA LEU A 181 0.87 -26.48 10.35
C LEU A 181 0.06 -26.04 11.58
N ALA A 182 0.01 -24.73 11.86
CA ALA A 182 -0.85 -24.15 12.90
C ALA A 182 -2.35 -24.06 12.51
N GLY A 183 -2.74 -24.63 11.36
CA GLY A 183 -4.14 -24.66 10.91
C GLY A 183 -4.64 -23.37 10.26
N ILE A 184 -3.76 -22.44 9.92
CA ILE A 184 -4.15 -21.21 9.23
C ILE A 184 -4.44 -21.52 7.75
N LYS A 185 -5.63 -21.17 7.27
CA LYS A 185 -6.03 -21.36 5.87
C LYS A 185 -5.36 -20.29 4.99
N VAL A 186 -4.03 -20.43 4.73
CA VAL A 186 -3.21 -19.44 4.02
C VAL A 186 -3.84 -19.01 2.70
N LYS A 187 -4.30 -19.96 1.87
CA LYS A 187 -4.94 -19.67 0.57
C LYS A 187 -6.14 -18.71 0.69
N LYS A 188 -7.03 -18.95 1.66
CA LYS A 188 -8.20 -18.07 1.88
C LYS A 188 -7.78 -16.69 2.40
N MET A 189 -6.76 -16.66 3.25
CA MET A 189 -6.25 -15.40 3.80
C MET A 189 -5.60 -14.55 2.72
N ARG A 190 -4.83 -15.13 1.80
CA ARG A 190 -4.28 -14.42 0.63
C ARG A 190 -5.39 -13.76 -0.20
N VAL A 191 -6.40 -14.52 -0.60
CA VAL A 191 -7.53 -13.97 -1.38
C VAL A 191 -8.16 -12.79 -0.65
N PHE A 192 -8.37 -12.92 0.66
CA PHE A 192 -8.93 -11.84 1.47
C PHE A 192 -8.03 -10.59 1.51
N LEU A 193 -6.72 -10.77 1.67
CA LEU A 193 -5.77 -9.65 1.71
C LEU A 193 -5.74 -8.87 0.38
N TYR A 194 -5.69 -9.59 -0.76
CA TYR A 194 -5.76 -8.95 -2.07
C TYR A 194 -7.11 -8.29 -2.35
N MET A 195 -8.20 -8.85 -1.86
CA MET A 195 -9.52 -8.23 -1.92
C MET A 195 -9.55 -6.91 -1.16
N ILE A 196 -9.01 -6.87 0.08
CA ILE A 196 -8.94 -5.64 0.88
C ILE A 196 -8.00 -4.62 0.24
N SER A 197 -6.84 -5.04 -0.28
CA SER A 197 -5.92 -4.17 -1.02
C SER A 197 -6.60 -3.49 -2.20
N ALA A 198 -7.31 -4.27 -3.02
CA ALA A 198 -8.06 -3.74 -4.15
C ALA A 198 -9.24 -2.84 -3.72
N MET A 199 -9.92 -3.18 -2.62
CA MET A 199 -11.02 -2.38 -2.08
C MET A 199 -10.54 -1.01 -1.60
N THR A 200 -9.44 -0.95 -0.84
CA THR A 200 -8.88 0.32 -0.36
C THR A 200 -8.37 1.18 -1.52
N ALA A 201 -7.71 0.58 -2.51
CA ALA A 201 -7.31 1.26 -3.73
C ALA A 201 -8.51 1.79 -4.53
N ALA A 202 -9.61 1.01 -4.60
CA ALA A 202 -10.83 1.44 -5.27
C ALA A 202 -11.50 2.62 -4.56
N ILE A 203 -11.56 2.62 -3.24
CA ILE A 203 -12.07 3.76 -2.45
C ILE A 203 -11.26 5.02 -2.76
N ALA A 204 -9.91 4.92 -2.83
CA ALA A 204 -9.05 6.02 -3.23
C ALA A 204 -9.43 6.55 -4.63
N GLY A 205 -9.66 5.66 -5.60
CA GLY A 205 -10.04 6.03 -6.97
C GLY A 205 -11.39 6.76 -7.04
N VAL A 206 -12.40 6.27 -6.31
CA VAL A 206 -13.72 6.91 -6.20
C VAL A 206 -13.62 8.30 -5.59
N LEU A 207 -12.88 8.45 -4.48
CA LEU A 207 -12.69 9.73 -3.80
C LEU A 207 -11.86 10.73 -4.63
N CYS A 208 -10.91 10.24 -5.43
CA CYS A 208 -10.22 11.07 -6.42
C CYS A 208 -11.19 11.60 -7.49
N THR A 209 -12.10 10.76 -7.99
CA THR A 209 -13.13 11.21 -8.93
C THR A 209 -14.05 12.26 -8.30
N ALA A 210 -14.44 12.05 -7.04
CA ALA A 210 -15.22 13.02 -6.28
C ALA A 210 -14.50 14.37 -6.13
N ARG A 211 -13.18 14.33 -5.91
CA ARG A 211 -12.33 15.51 -5.73
C ARG A 211 -12.13 16.30 -7.02
N PHE A 212 -11.75 15.60 -8.08
CA PHE A 212 -11.34 16.26 -9.32
C PHE A 212 -12.49 16.46 -10.32
N GLY A 213 -13.64 15.81 -10.11
CA GLY A 213 -14.75 15.83 -11.06
C GLY A 213 -14.41 15.18 -12.41
N VAL A 214 -13.34 14.38 -12.44
CA VAL A 214 -12.82 13.75 -13.66
C VAL A 214 -12.30 12.36 -13.35
N SER A 215 -12.62 11.40 -14.21
CA SER A 215 -12.06 10.06 -14.23
C SER A 215 -10.99 9.97 -15.32
N SER A 216 -9.75 9.68 -14.94
CA SER A 216 -8.61 9.70 -15.86
C SER A 216 -7.90 8.35 -15.92
N PRO A 217 -7.54 7.85 -17.13
CA PRO A 217 -6.83 6.59 -17.28
C PRO A 217 -5.37 6.62 -16.80
N ILE A 218 -4.84 7.79 -16.46
CA ILE A 218 -3.50 7.96 -15.88
C ILE A 218 -3.51 8.07 -14.35
N LEU A 219 -4.70 8.10 -13.72
CA LEU A 219 -4.81 8.16 -12.27
C LEU A 219 -4.05 6.98 -11.61
N GLY A 220 -3.42 7.25 -10.48
CA GLY A 220 -2.71 6.23 -9.70
C GLY A 220 -1.41 5.71 -10.32
N GLN A 221 -0.84 6.38 -11.34
CA GLN A 221 0.50 6.03 -11.83
C GLN A 221 1.53 6.22 -10.73
N GLY A 222 2.37 5.19 -10.50
CA GLY A 222 3.40 5.17 -9.46
C GLY A 222 2.87 5.10 -8.02
N ALA A 223 1.55 4.98 -7.81
CA ALA A 223 0.98 4.87 -6.46
C ALA A 223 1.45 3.60 -5.74
N ASP A 224 1.64 2.51 -6.47
CA ASP A 224 2.25 1.26 -6.01
C ASP A 224 3.65 1.47 -5.44
N GLY A 225 4.53 2.10 -6.20
CA GLY A 225 5.90 2.42 -5.78
C GLY A 225 5.94 3.34 -4.55
N ARG A 226 5.13 4.42 -4.54
CA ARG A 226 5.04 5.33 -3.39
C ARG A 226 4.51 4.63 -2.14
N ALA A 227 3.49 3.76 -2.28
CA ALA A 227 2.93 3.02 -1.16
C ALA A 227 3.90 2.00 -0.58
N ILE A 228 4.64 1.25 -1.43
CA ILE A 228 5.69 0.32 -0.99
C ILE A 228 6.79 1.10 -0.26
N THR A 229 7.29 2.18 -0.86
CA THR A 229 8.33 3.03 -0.26
C THR A 229 7.90 3.53 1.12
N ALA A 230 6.67 4.06 1.22
CA ALA A 230 6.09 4.54 2.47
C ALA A 230 6.00 3.43 3.51
N ALA A 231 5.51 2.25 3.14
CA ALA A 231 5.37 1.13 4.06
C ALA A 231 6.73 0.64 4.59
N VAL A 232 7.76 0.55 3.72
CA VAL A 232 9.10 0.09 4.11
C VAL A 232 9.82 1.15 4.96
N ILE A 233 9.77 2.44 4.61
CA ILE A 233 10.28 3.53 5.46
C ILE A 233 9.59 3.51 6.82
N GLY A 234 8.30 3.21 6.85
CA GLY A 234 7.50 3.06 8.06
C GLY A 234 7.77 1.80 8.88
N GLY A 235 8.79 1.01 8.50
CA GLY A 235 9.23 -0.18 9.23
C GLY A 235 8.47 -1.47 8.87
N THR A 236 7.72 -1.50 7.77
CA THR A 236 7.12 -2.73 7.27
C THR A 236 8.15 -3.53 6.48
N SER A 237 8.29 -4.79 6.83
CA SER A 237 9.26 -5.70 6.23
C SER A 237 8.83 -6.18 4.84
N MET A 238 9.69 -6.07 3.84
CA MET A 238 9.46 -6.69 2.54
C MET A 238 9.50 -8.22 2.57
N SER A 239 10.13 -8.82 3.59
CA SER A 239 10.13 -10.28 3.77
C SER A 239 8.91 -10.78 4.57
N GLY A 240 8.04 -9.88 5.02
CA GLY A 240 6.85 -10.19 5.81
C GLY A 240 7.10 -10.39 7.31
N GLY A 241 6.02 -10.57 8.04
CA GLY A 241 6.01 -10.86 9.47
C GLY A 241 6.21 -9.67 10.40
N GLU A 242 6.57 -8.50 9.88
CA GLU A 242 6.85 -7.29 10.65
C GLU A 242 6.25 -6.06 9.99
N GLY A 243 5.88 -5.04 10.79
CA GLY A 243 5.36 -3.77 10.32
C GLY A 243 4.02 -3.39 10.91
N GLY A 244 3.41 -2.33 10.36
CA GLY A 244 2.11 -1.86 10.81
C GLY A 244 1.58 -0.68 10.02
N ILE A 245 0.27 -0.51 10.01
CA ILE A 245 -0.42 0.53 9.22
C ILE A 245 -0.03 1.94 9.66
N LEU A 246 0.10 2.21 10.96
CA LEU A 246 0.54 3.52 11.44
C LEU A 246 1.97 3.83 11.02
N GLY A 247 2.89 2.85 11.10
CA GLY A 247 4.25 3.03 10.60
C GLY A 247 4.25 3.38 9.12
N ALA A 248 3.53 2.61 8.30
CA ALA A 248 3.40 2.86 6.87
C ALA A 248 2.81 4.25 6.55
N PHE A 249 1.85 4.71 7.36
CA PHE A 249 1.30 6.07 7.21
C PHE A 249 2.31 7.16 7.56
N PHE A 250 3.11 6.99 8.63
CA PHE A 250 4.19 7.93 8.93
C PHE A 250 5.26 7.94 7.83
N GLY A 251 5.58 6.78 7.25
CA GLY A 251 6.42 6.71 6.07
C GLY A 251 5.82 7.47 4.88
N LEU A 252 4.50 7.36 4.67
CA LEU A 252 3.81 8.13 3.62
C LEU A 252 3.92 9.65 3.85
N ILE A 253 3.80 10.11 5.10
CA ILE A 253 3.99 11.53 5.43
C ILE A 253 5.40 11.98 5.00
N LEU A 254 6.44 11.18 5.27
CA LEU A 254 7.81 11.51 4.85
C LEU A 254 7.94 11.57 3.31
N VAL A 255 7.40 10.60 2.59
CA VAL A 255 7.41 10.59 1.12
C VAL A 255 6.68 11.83 0.57
N GLN A 256 5.52 12.17 1.15
CA GLN A 256 4.73 13.33 0.73
C GLN A 256 5.43 14.66 1.05
N LEU A 257 6.12 14.75 2.20
CA LEU A 257 6.93 15.92 2.53
C LEU A 257 8.07 16.13 1.54
N ILE A 258 8.75 15.06 1.13
CA ILE A 258 9.80 15.13 0.11
C ILE A 258 9.20 15.62 -1.23
N SER A 259 8.11 15.01 -1.69
CA SER A 259 7.43 15.40 -2.92
C SER A 259 6.96 16.85 -2.89
N ASN A 260 6.32 17.28 -1.81
CA ASN A 260 5.90 18.66 -1.64
C ASN A 260 7.08 19.64 -1.63
N SER A 261 8.19 19.27 -0.99
CA SER A 261 9.40 20.09 -0.97
C SER A 261 9.96 20.31 -2.38
N LEU A 262 9.98 19.27 -3.22
CA LEU A 262 10.44 19.38 -4.61
C LEU A 262 9.52 20.29 -5.43
N ILE A 263 8.20 20.21 -5.21
CA ILE A 263 7.22 21.10 -5.85
C ILE A 263 7.47 22.55 -5.44
N GLN A 264 7.65 22.83 -4.16
CA GLN A 264 7.93 24.17 -3.64
C GLN A 264 9.24 24.77 -4.17
N MET A 265 10.22 23.93 -4.47
CA MET A 265 11.48 24.33 -5.10
C MET A 265 11.37 24.49 -6.63
N ASN A 266 10.17 24.39 -7.21
CA ASN A 266 9.90 24.41 -8.65
C ASN A 266 10.74 23.37 -9.44
N VAL A 267 11.06 22.23 -8.82
CA VAL A 267 11.73 21.11 -9.47
C VAL A 267 10.77 20.49 -10.48
N SER A 268 11.23 20.23 -11.71
CA SER A 268 10.36 19.66 -12.75
C SER A 268 9.79 18.28 -12.34
N VAL A 269 8.60 17.95 -12.83
CA VAL A 269 7.90 16.68 -12.54
C VAL A 269 8.79 15.47 -12.87
N TYR A 270 9.60 15.54 -13.93
CA TYR A 270 10.52 14.46 -14.31
C TYR A 270 11.58 14.17 -13.25
N TRP A 271 12.11 15.20 -12.60
CA TRP A 271 13.03 15.04 -11.48
C TRP A 271 12.33 14.53 -10.22
N GLN A 272 11.08 14.93 -9.99
CA GLN A 272 10.28 14.41 -8.88
C GLN A 272 10.07 12.90 -9.01
N ASP A 273 9.71 12.42 -10.21
CA ASP A 273 9.56 11.00 -10.50
C ASP A 273 10.88 10.25 -10.34
N PHE A 274 11.99 10.81 -10.86
CA PHE A 274 13.33 10.21 -10.70
C PHE A 274 13.71 10.06 -9.22
N ILE A 275 13.57 11.13 -8.42
CA ILE A 275 13.91 11.12 -6.99
C ILE A 275 13.03 10.14 -6.23
N SER A 276 11.73 10.10 -6.51
CA SER A 276 10.79 9.17 -5.85
C SER A 276 11.15 7.70 -6.13
N ASN A 277 11.51 7.37 -7.37
CA ASN A 277 11.93 6.02 -7.73
C ASN A 277 13.32 5.66 -7.18
N MET A 278 14.25 6.62 -7.12
CA MET A 278 15.55 6.43 -6.45
C MET A 278 15.39 6.20 -4.96
N LEU A 279 14.46 6.91 -4.32
CA LEU A 279 14.12 6.69 -2.91
C LEU A 279 13.61 5.26 -2.69
N LEU A 280 12.73 4.75 -3.56
CA LEU A 280 12.26 3.37 -3.51
C LEU A 280 13.43 2.37 -3.56
N ILE A 281 14.33 2.51 -4.53
CA ILE A 281 15.49 1.63 -4.68
C ILE A 281 16.37 1.69 -3.43
N THR A 282 16.67 2.90 -2.94
CA THR A 282 17.50 3.11 -1.75
C THR A 282 16.92 2.42 -0.53
N VAL A 283 15.60 2.57 -0.31
CA VAL A 283 14.90 1.97 0.83
C VAL A 283 14.93 0.45 0.76
N ILE A 284 14.70 -0.14 -0.42
CA ILE A 284 14.78 -1.60 -0.64
C ILE A 284 16.20 -2.12 -0.36
N VAL A 285 17.23 -1.43 -0.85
CA VAL A 285 18.63 -1.81 -0.63
C VAL A 285 18.99 -1.73 0.85
N VAL A 286 18.60 -0.67 1.54
CA VAL A 286 18.84 -0.50 2.98
C VAL A 286 18.14 -1.59 3.80
N ASP A 287 16.86 -1.91 3.50
CA ASP A 287 16.14 -3.01 4.16
C ASP A 287 16.86 -4.35 3.95
N ALA A 288 17.28 -4.67 2.72
CA ALA A 288 17.98 -5.91 2.39
C ALA A 288 19.34 -6.03 3.10
N LEU A 289 20.12 -4.93 3.16
CA LEU A 289 21.42 -4.91 3.84
C LEU A 289 21.29 -5.03 5.36
N SER A 290 20.33 -4.34 5.95
CA SER A 290 20.03 -4.39 7.40
C SER A 290 19.73 -5.83 7.86
N ARG A 291 18.93 -6.56 7.09
CA ARG A 291 18.55 -7.95 7.36
C ARG A 291 19.72 -8.92 7.22
N ASN A 292 20.54 -8.72 6.20
CA ASN A 292 21.72 -9.56 5.99
C ASN A 292 22.73 -9.43 7.15
N SER A 293 22.86 -8.22 7.68
CA SER A 293 23.66 -7.94 8.88
C SER A 293 23.12 -8.65 10.13
N SER A 294 21.80 -8.60 10.34
CA SER A 294 21.14 -9.26 11.46
C SER A 294 21.23 -10.78 11.38
N ARG A 295 21.05 -11.37 10.19
CA ARG A 295 21.20 -12.81 9.96
C ARG A 295 22.64 -13.29 10.20
N ARG A 296 23.66 -12.52 9.78
CA ARG A 296 25.07 -12.85 10.04
C ARG A 296 25.40 -12.82 11.53
N LYS A 297 24.90 -11.86 12.30
CA LYS A 297 25.08 -11.81 13.76
C LYS A 297 24.43 -13.02 14.44
N LEU A 298 23.21 -13.41 14.04
CA LEU A 298 22.52 -14.56 14.60
C LEU A 298 23.25 -15.88 14.27
N SER A 299 23.71 -16.04 13.03
CA SER A 299 24.50 -17.19 12.60
C SER A 299 25.82 -17.34 13.39
N GLY A 300 26.51 -16.22 13.64
CA GLY A 300 27.70 -16.19 14.48
C GLY A 300 27.41 -16.62 15.93
N TYR A 301 26.27 -16.13 16.48
CA TYR A 301 25.87 -16.51 17.85
C TYR A 301 25.49 -18.00 17.98
N VAL A 302 24.75 -18.52 16.98
CA VAL A 302 24.38 -19.94 16.91
C VAL A 302 25.63 -20.82 16.75
N GLY A 303 26.60 -20.38 15.93
CA GLY A 303 27.91 -21.04 15.81
C GLY A 303 28.65 -21.11 17.14
N TYR A 304 28.76 -19.96 17.82
CA TYR A 304 29.40 -19.88 19.13
C TYR A 304 28.76 -20.79 20.20
N VAL A 305 27.42 -20.78 20.26
CA VAL A 305 26.67 -21.65 21.19
C VAL A 305 26.88 -23.14 20.86
N ARG A 306 26.87 -23.51 19.58
CA ARG A 306 27.10 -24.87 19.11
C ARG A 306 28.50 -25.36 19.49
N ASP A 307 29.53 -24.51 19.32
CA ASP A 307 30.91 -24.85 19.67
C ASP A 307 31.11 -25.00 21.19
N MET A 308 30.41 -24.19 21.99
CA MET A 308 30.39 -24.27 23.44
C MET A 308 29.82 -25.63 23.94
N PHE A 309 28.72 -26.09 23.30
CA PHE A 309 28.15 -27.40 23.63
C PHE A 309 28.97 -28.60 23.09
N SER A 310 29.65 -28.41 21.97
CA SER A 310 30.55 -29.44 21.39
C SER A 310 31.78 -29.64 22.26
N ASN A 311 32.44 -28.56 22.72
CA ASN A 311 33.60 -28.65 23.62
C ASN A 311 33.26 -29.23 24.99
N LYS A 312 32.03 -29.03 25.49
CA LYS A 312 31.59 -29.60 26.75
C LYS A 312 31.44 -31.15 26.66
N LYS A 313 30.98 -31.67 25.54
CA LYS A 313 30.87 -33.13 25.29
C LYS A 313 32.22 -33.79 25.15
N THR A 314 33.23 -33.14 24.55
CA THR A 314 34.59 -33.66 24.46
C THR A 314 35.29 -33.68 25.82
N SER A 315 35.11 -32.65 26.63
CA SER A 315 35.69 -32.59 28.00
C SER A 315 35.08 -33.63 28.97
N GLU A 316 33.78 -33.95 28.83
CA GLU A 316 33.12 -35.00 29.63
C GLU A 316 33.51 -36.40 29.16
N ALA A 317 33.77 -36.62 27.88
CA ALA A 317 34.23 -37.89 27.32
C ALA A 317 35.70 -38.21 27.69
N GLU A 318 36.53 -37.20 27.90
CA GLU A 318 37.91 -37.39 28.41
C GLU A 318 37.96 -37.67 29.91
N LYS A 319 37.07 -37.08 30.71
CA LYS A 319 36.97 -37.34 32.15
C LYS A 319 36.36 -38.71 32.52
N GLY A 320 35.66 -39.37 31.61
CA GLY A 320 35.08 -40.69 31.82
C GLY A 320 36.02 -41.87 31.42
N LYS A 321 37.24 -41.56 31.00
CA LYS A 321 38.26 -42.57 30.61
C LYS A 321 39.43 -42.72 31.61
N VAL A 322 39.38 -42.04 32.76
CA VAL A 322 40.27 -42.20 33.91
C VAL A 322 39.51 -42.94 35.01
#